data_512f0242a858522ad18c30cec6bbc80a
#
_entry.id   512f0242a858522ad18c30cec6bbc80a
#
_cell.length_a   1.000
_cell.length_b   1.000
_cell.length_c   1.000
_cell.angle_alpha   90.00
_cell.angle_beta   90.00
_cell.angle_gamma   90.00
#
_symmetry.space_group_name_H-M   'P 1'
#
loop_
_entity.id
_entity.type
_entity.pdbx_description
1 polymer ?
#
loop_
_entity_poly.entity_id
_entity_poly.type
_entity_poly.pdbx_seq_one_letter_code
_entity_poly.pdbx_strand_id
1 'polypeptide(L)'
;MCIRDREIVDVHLSYLLEENISVFPIKNNIKWFDTGDAVEMLEASNYVHKFQKKEKTLVGSIELDAYINGLISKKQFKLLINQLPNSNYKLSLKRYI
;
A
#
# COMPACT_ATOMS: atom_id res chain seq x y z
N MET A 1 -4.71 10.09 15.16
CA MET A 1 -5.54 10.67 16.22
C MET A 1 -6.92 10.99 15.67
N CYS A 2 -7.92 10.38 16.22
CA CYS A 2 -9.28 10.60 15.76
C CYS A 2 -9.88 11.82 16.45
N ILE A 3 -10.47 12.70 15.68
CA ILE A 3 -11.26 13.80 16.22
C ILE A 3 -12.62 13.21 16.61
N ARG A 4 -13.06 13.48 17.83
CA ARG A 4 -14.23 12.86 18.48
C ARG A 4 -15.48 12.68 17.61
N ASP A 5 -15.76 13.60 16.72
CA ASP A 5 -16.97 13.59 15.90
C ASP A 5 -16.72 13.22 14.43
N ARG A 6 -15.55 12.60 14.13
CA ARG A 6 -15.10 12.33 12.76
C ARG A 6 -14.39 10.99 12.60
N GLU A 7 -14.92 9.99 13.27
CA GLU A 7 -14.47 8.62 13.10
C GLU A 7 -15.00 8.02 11.79
N ILE A 8 -14.21 7.16 11.17
CA ILE A 8 -14.66 6.44 9.97
C ILE A 8 -15.91 5.60 10.26
N VAL A 9 -16.09 5.15 11.49
CA VAL A 9 -17.27 4.40 11.94
C VAL A 9 -18.54 5.22 11.78
N ASP A 10 -18.50 6.53 11.99
CA ASP A 10 -19.67 7.41 11.81
C ASP A 10 -20.12 7.44 10.35
N VAL A 11 -19.17 7.42 9.42
CA VAL A 11 -19.45 7.31 7.99
C VAL A 11 -20.06 5.94 7.67
N HIS A 12 -19.52 4.87 8.22
CA HIS A 12 -20.07 3.52 8.05
C HIS A 12 -21.52 3.43 8.57
N LEU A 13 -21.82 4.03 9.72
CA LEU A 13 -23.18 4.06 10.27
C LEU A 13 -24.16 4.79 9.35
N SER A 14 -23.75 5.92 8.76
CA SER A 14 -24.59 6.64 7.79
C SER A 14 -24.92 5.77 6.57
N TYR A 15 -23.93 5.10 5.98
CA TYR A 15 -24.17 4.19 4.86
C TYR A 15 -24.96 2.96 5.24
N LEU A 16 -24.82 2.46 6.46
CA LEU A 16 -25.60 1.34 6.98
C LEU A 16 -27.08 1.69 7.09
N LEU A 17 -27.40 2.89 7.58
CA LEU A 17 -28.78 3.38 7.65
C LEU A 17 -29.44 3.52 6.28
N GLU A 18 -28.66 3.82 5.25
CA GLU A 18 -29.11 3.87 3.85
C GLU A 18 -29.10 2.50 3.16
N GLU A 19 -28.77 1.42 3.87
CA GLU A 19 -28.61 0.07 3.33
C GLU A 19 -27.61 0.00 2.16
N ASN A 20 -26.62 0.91 2.15
CA ASN A 20 -25.65 1.08 1.07
C ASN A 20 -24.23 0.82 1.52
N ILE A 21 -24.02 -0.28 2.25
CA ILE A 21 -22.70 -0.75 2.71
C ILE A 21 -22.56 -2.24 2.44
N SER A 22 -21.38 -2.65 2.03
CA SER A 22 -21.05 -4.05 1.82
C SER A 22 -19.85 -4.45 2.67
N VAL A 23 -19.85 -5.68 3.16
CA VAL A 23 -18.74 -6.27 3.90
C VAL A 23 -18.00 -7.24 3.00
N PHE A 24 -16.69 -7.04 2.87
CA PHE A 24 -15.81 -7.94 2.15
C PHE A 24 -14.83 -8.61 3.12
N PRO A 25 -14.96 -9.93 3.38
CA PRO A 25 -14.04 -10.64 4.25
C PRO A 25 -12.66 -10.76 3.58
N ILE A 26 -11.61 -10.37 4.30
CA ILE A 26 -10.23 -10.55 3.84
C ILE A 26 -9.66 -11.87 4.36
N LYS A 27 -8.71 -12.44 3.60
CA LYS A 27 -8.07 -13.71 3.97
C LYS A 27 -7.18 -13.57 5.20
N ASN A 28 -7.05 -14.63 5.98
CA ASN A 28 -6.25 -14.66 7.22
C ASN A 28 -4.74 -14.38 7.03
N ASN A 29 -4.22 -14.53 5.81
CA ASN A 29 -2.83 -14.24 5.49
C ASN A 29 -2.53 -12.76 5.23
N ILE A 30 -3.54 -11.91 5.24
CA ILE A 30 -3.39 -10.46 5.12
C ILE A 30 -3.06 -9.87 6.48
N LYS A 31 -1.99 -9.08 6.55
CA LYS A 31 -1.62 -8.33 7.75
C LYS A 31 -2.29 -6.95 7.74
N TRP A 32 -2.81 -6.59 8.89
CA TRP A 32 -3.38 -5.27 9.14
C TRP A 32 -2.60 -4.58 10.26
N PHE A 33 -2.29 -3.31 10.08
CA PHE A 33 -1.60 -2.48 11.06
C PHE A 33 -2.37 -1.18 11.24
N ASP A 34 -2.60 -0.80 12.49
CA ASP A 34 -3.05 0.54 12.82
C ASP A 34 -1.81 1.42 13.04
N THR A 35 -1.53 2.29 12.10
CA THR A 35 -0.35 3.16 12.16
C THR A 35 -0.62 4.48 12.89
N GLY A 36 -1.63 4.52 13.74
CA GLY A 36 -2.02 5.69 14.51
C GLY A 36 -1.05 6.10 15.63
N ASP A 37 -0.14 5.22 16.03
CA ASP A 37 0.92 5.52 16.99
C ASP A 37 2.32 5.16 16.48
N ALA A 38 3.34 5.68 17.18
CA ALA A 38 4.73 5.52 16.75
C ALA A 38 5.22 4.07 16.84
N VAL A 39 4.74 3.30 17.80
CA VAL A 39 5.15 1.90 18.01
C VAL A 39 4.60 1.03 16.87
N GLU A 40 3.31 1.14 16.59
CA GLU A 40 2.69 0.38 15.51
C GLU A 40 3.22 0.79 14.12
N MET A 41 3.53 2.06 13.91
CA MET A 41 4.20 2.53 12.71
C MET A 41 5.57 1.86 12.53
N LEU A 42 6.35 1.74 13.60
CA LEU A 42 7.65 1.07 13.56
C LEU A 42 7.49 -0.43 13.28
N GLU A 43 6.53 -1.08 13.90
CA GLU A 43 6.23 -2.49 13.67
C GLU A 43 5.82 -2.76 12.21
N ALA A 44 4.93 -1.92 11.67
CA ALA A 44 4.53 -2.00 10.27
C ALA A 44 5.72 -1.82 9.32
N SER A 45 6.57 -0.83 9.59
CA SER A 45 7.79 -0.56 8.80
C SER A 45 8.76 -1.74 8.82
N ASN A 46 9.00 -2.32 10.00
CA ASN A 46 9.85 -3.50 10.14
C ASN A 46 9.27 -4.73 9.44
N TYR A 47 7.95 -4.91 9.51
CA TYR A 47 7.26 -6.00 8.81
C TYR A 47 7.41 -5.86 7.31
N VAL A 48 7.13 -4.68 6.76
CA VAL A 48 7.26 -4.40 5.32
C VAL A 48 8.70 -4.64 4.86
N HIS A 49 9.68 -4.14 5.59
CA HIS A 49 11.09 -4.35 5.26
C HIS A 49 11.46 -5.83 5.19
N LYS A 50 11.09 -6.61 6.21
CA LYS A 50 11.35 -8.05 6.24
C LYS A 50 10.63 -8.79 5.11
N PHE A 51 9.39 -8.43 4.85
CA PHE A 51 8.58 -9.01 3.78
C PHE A 51 9.21 -8.75 2.41
N GLN A 52 9.56 -7.49 2.11
CA GLN A 52 10.20 -7.13 0.84
C GLN A 52 11.52 -7.87 0.62
N LYS A 53 12.29 -8.05 1.69
CA LYS A 53 13.57 -8.76 1.63
C LYS A 53 13.38 -10.25 1.37
N LYS A 54 12.39 -10.87 2.01
CA LYS A 54 12.07 -12.29 1.86
C LYS A 54 11.48 -12.59 0.48
N GLU A 55 10.47 -11.85 0.09
CA GLU A 55 9.72 -12.08 -1.16
C GLU A 55 10.38 -11.42 -2.38
N LYS A 56 11.45 -10.66 -2.19
CA LYS A 56 12.17 -9.91 -3.24
C LYS A 56 11.25 -9.03 -4.09
N THR A 57 10.27 -8.41 -3.44
CA THR A 57 9.30 -7.51 -4.07
C THR A 57 9.22 -6.18 -3.33
N LEU A 58 8.49 -5.23 -3.87
CA LEU A 58 8.20 -3.95 -3.24
C LEU A 58 6.73 -3.90 -2.82
N VAL A 59 6.47 -3.39 -1.63
CA VAL A 59 5.12 -3.18 -1.10
C VAL A 59 4.69 -1.74 -1.35
N GLY A 60 3.51 -1.57 -1.95
CA GLY A 60 2.95 -0.24 -2.21
C GLY A 60 3.71 0.58 -3.24
N SER A 61 4.40 -0.07 -4.16
CA SER A 61 5.07 0.60 -5.28
C SER A 61 4.09 0.83 -6.41
N ILE A 62 3.65 2.06 -6.58
CA ILE A 62 2.66 2.43 -7.60
C ILE A 62 3.15 2.07 -8.99
N GLU A 63 4.39 2.38 -9.31
CA GLU A 63 4.99 2.12 -10.62
C GLU A 63 5.10 0.62 -10.91
N LEU A 64 5.57 -0.15 -9.94
CA LEU A 64 5.71 -1.60 -10.09
C LEU A 64 4.35 -2.28 -10.18
N ASP A 65 3.42 -1.91 -9.32
CA ASP A 65 2.07 -2.49 -9.30
C ASP A 65 1.33 -2.18 -10.62
N ALA A 66 1.45 -0.97 -11.14
CA ALA A 66 0.90 -0.60 -12.44
C ALA A 66 1.49 -1.43 -13.58
N TYR A 67 2.80 -1.68 -13.56
CA TYR A 67 3.48 -2.48 -14.55
C TYR A 67 3.09 -3.97 -14.46
N ILE A 68 3.11 -4.56 -13.27
CA ILE A 68 2.76 -5.97 -13.06
C ILE A 68 1.30 -6.25 -13.45
N ASN A 69 0.40 -5.33 -13.16
CA ASN A 69 -1.02 -5.45 -13.50
C ASN A 69 -1.35 -5.05 -14.95
N GLY A 70 -0.36 -4.74 -15.76
CA GLY A 70 -0.55 -4.42 -17.17
C GLY A 70 -1.21 -3.08 -17.46
N LEU A 71 -1.27 -2.18 -16.46
CA LEU A 71 -1.83 -0.82 -16.63
C LEU A 71 -0.89 0.10 -17.41
N ILE A 72 0.39 -0.19 -17.39
CA ILE A 72 1.42 0.50 -18.17
C ILE A 72 2.30 -0.49 -18.91
N SER A 73 2.83 -0.09 -20.06
CA SER A 73 3.77 -0.88 -20.84
C SER A 73 5.18 -0.86 -20.25
N LYS A 74 6.02 -1.80 -20.64
CA LYS A 74 7.44 -1.82 -20.23
C LYS A 74 8.16 -0.52 -20.61
N LYS A 75 7.83 0.06 -21.77
CA LYS A 75 8.39 1.35 -22.21
C LYS A 75 8.00 2.50 -21.28
N GLN A 76 6.73 2.57 -20.91
CA GLN A 76 6.23 3.57 -19.92
C GLN A 76 6.88 3.37 -18.55
N PHE A 77 6.99 2.13 -18.09
CA PHE A 77 7.65 1.81 -16.83
C PHE A 77 9.10 2.28 -16.81
N LYS A 78 9.87 2.03 -17.88
CA LYS A 78 11.25 2.54 -18.01
C LYS A 78 11.33 4.07 -17.97
N LEU A 79 10.41 4.76 -18.64
CA LEU A 79 10.36 6.22 -18.62
C LEU A 79 10.10 6.76 -17.21
N LEU A 80 9.14 6.17 -16.49
CA LEU A 80 8.84 6.56 -15.11
C LEU A 80 10.05 6.36 -14.20
N ILE A 81 10.73 5.22 -14.27
CA ILE A 81 11.93 4.96 -13.48
C ILE A 81 13.02 6.00 -13.76
N ASN A 82 13.22 6.37 -15.02
CA ASN A 82 14.24 7.35 -15.38
C ASN A 82 13.95 8.74 -14.80
N GLN A 83 12.68 9.11 -14.66
CA GLN A 83 12.26 10.39 -14.09
C GLN A 83 12.40 10.44 -12.56
N LEU A 84 12.48 9.31 -11.88
CA LEU A 84 12.66 9.26 -10.44
C LEU A 84 14.03 9.82 -10.02
N PRO A 85 14.12 10.51 -8.88
CA PRO A 85 15.40 10.93 -8.32
C PRO A 85 16.26 9.70 -7.97
N ASN A 86 17.57 9.88 -7.95
CA ASN A 86 18.49 8.82 -7.57
C ASN A 86 18.24 8.39 -6.12
N SER A 87 17.88 7.13 -5.93
CA SER A 87 17.49 6.58 -4.63
C SER A 87 17.58 5.06 -4.65
N ASN A 88 17.55 4.46 -3.47
CA ASN A 88 17.45 3.00 -3.33
C ASN A 88 16.13 2.47 -3.94
N TYR A 89 15.06 3.25 -3.89
CA TYR A 89 13.80 2.91 -4.50
C TYR A 89 13.94 2.77 -6.03
N LYS A 90 14.54 3.75 -6.68
CA LYS A 90 14.83 3.70 -8.12
C LYS A 90 15.70 2.50 -8.49
N LEU A 91 16.72 2.21 -7.70
CA LEU A 91 17.58 1.03 -7.90
C LEU A 91 16.80 -0.28 -7.77
N SER A 92 15.87 -0.35 -6.81
CA SER A 92 15.01 -1.52 -6.64
C SER A 92 14.09 -1.73 -7.84
N LEU A 93 13.51 -0.67 -8.40
CA LEU A 93 12.66 -0.75 -9.59
C LEU A 93 13.43 -1.20 -10.84
N LYS A 94 14.68 -0.80 -10.98
CA LYS A 94 15.54 -1.20 -12.11
C LYS A 94 15.73 -2.72 -12.26
N ARG A 95 15.50 -3.48 -11.19
CA ARG A 95 15.60 -4.95 -11.22
C ARG A 95 14.51 -5.62 -12.03
N TYR A 96 13.45 -4.90 -12.36
CA TYR A 96 12.28 -5.43 -13.09
C TYR A 96 12.28 -5.08 -14.58
N ILE A 97 13.34 -4.44 -15.07
CA ILE A 97 13.42 -4.00 -16.46
C ILE A 97 14.18 -5.00 -17.34
#